data_743000666b2c530745f49dc94564b3fc
#
_entry.id   743000666b2c530745f49dc94564b3fc
#
_cell.length_a   1.000
_cell.length_b   1.000
_cell.length_c   1.000
_cell.angle_alpha   90.00
_cell.angle_beta   90.00
_cell.angle_gamma   90.00
#
_symmetry.space_group_name_H-M   'P 1'
#
loop_
_entity.id
_entity.type
_entity.pdbx_description
1 polymer ?
#
loop_
_entity_poly.entity_id
_entity_poly.type
_entity_poly.pdbx_seq_one_letter_code
_entity_poly.pdbx_strand_id
1 'polypeptide(L)'
;SHTYFDCTNFYFEIDREDDFRKKGPSKENRKEPIVGLGLLLDANQIPIGMKLFPGNQSEKPVIRNIIDDLKKRNSVSGRTIQIADKGLNCAENIFHALKNGDGYIFSKSVKMLPETEKTWVLLPNNYRDVKNAAGETLYRIKECVDEFEYKFTESETGSLKKFRITEKRIVTFNPKLAKKQIYEINKEVEKARLL
;
A
#
# COMPACT_ATOMS: atom_id res chain seq x y z
N SER A 1 0.06 4.65 19.17
CA SER A 1 1.20 4.04 18.49
C SER A 1 0.91 3.95 16.99
N HIS A 2 1.95 3.90 16.14
CA HIS A 2 1.81 3.62 14.72
C HIS A 2 2.78 2.50 14.32
N THR A 3 2.36 1.73 13.32
CA THR A 3 3.11 0.59 12.82
C THR A 3 3.22 0.67 11.30
N TYR A 4 4.36 0.25 10.79
CA TYR A 4 4.64 0.16 9.36
C TYR A 4 4.61 -1.31 8.95
N PHE A 5 3.92 -1.61 7.86
CA PHE A 5 3.86 -2.96 7.30
C PHE A 5 4.23 -2.97 5.83
N ASP A 6 5.09 -3.87 5.45
CA ASP A 6 5.43 -4.16 4.06
C ASP A 6 5.65 -5.65 3.85
N CYS A 7 5.50 -6.09 2.60
CA CYS A 7 5.81 -7.44 2.17
C CYS A 7 6.99 -7.44 1.20
N THR A 8 7.79 -8.49 1.27
CA THR A 8 8.84 -8.77 0.29
C THR A 8 8.82 -10.24 -0.10
N ASN A 9 9.54 -10.61 -1.14
CA ASN A 9 9.64 -11.96 -1.63
C ASN A 9 11.10 -12.40 -1.66
N PHE A 10 11.34 -13.64 -1.28
CA PHE A 10 12.60 -14.35 -1.50
C PHE A 10 12.40 -15.38 -2.59
N TYR A 11 13.24 -15.41 -3.61
CA TYR A 11 13.23 -16.44 -4.63
C TYR A 11 14.24 -17.54 -4.33
N PHE A 12 13.97 -18.72 -4.86
CA PHE A 12 14.80 -19.89 -4.68
C PHE A 12 15.16 -20.48 -6.03
N GLU A 13 16.43 -20.65 -6.31
CA GLU A 13 16.93 -21.25 -7.54
C GLU A 13 16.72 -22.78 -7.54
N ILE A 14 15.44 -23.17 -7.55
CA ILE A 14 14.99 -24.57 -7.59
C ILE A 14 13.91 -24.73 -8.65
N ASP A 15 13.83 -25.93 -9.24
CA ASP A 15 12.82 -26.23 -10.26
C ASP A 15 11.50 -26.73 -9.68
N ARG A 16 11.54 -27.29 -8.48
CA ARG A 16 10.37 -27.92 -7.85
C ARG A 16 9.77 -27.04 -6.78
N GLU A 17 8.46 -27.00 -6.76
CA GLU A 17 7.68 -26.37 -5.70
C GLU A 17 7.51 -27.32 -4.51
N ASP A 18 7.35 -26.75 -3.32
CA ASP A 18 6.89 -27.43 -2.12
C ASP A 18 5.71 -26.68 -1.51
N ASP A 19 5.36 -26.94 -0.25
CA ASP A 19 4.20 -26.33 0.39
C ASP A 19 4.36 -24.82 0.62
N PHE A 20 5.58 -24.31 0.67
CA PHE A 20 5.91 -22.92 0.94
C PHE A 20 6.51 -22.19 -0.26
N ARG A 21 7.47 -22.85 -0.93
CA ARG A 21 8.14 -22.28 -2.12
C ARG A 21 7.25 -22.53 -3.33
N LYS A 22 6.45 -21.53 -3.67
CA LYS A 22 5.46 -21.57 -4.77
C LYS A 22 5.77 -20.52 -5.82
N LYS A 23 5.48 -20.85 -7.08
CA LYS A 23 5.50 -19.87 -8.17
C LYS A 23 4.32 -18.92 -8.00
N GLY A 24 4.61 -17.62 -8.06
CA GLY A 24 3.61 -16.58 -7.84
C GLY A 24 4.09 -15.22 -8.32
N PRO A 25 3.26 -14.18 -8.16
CA PRO A 25 3.64 -12.82 -8.54
C PRO A 25 4.84 -12.36 -7.71
N SER A 26 6.01 -12.21 -8.33
CA SER A 26 7.19 -11.66 -7.66
C SER A 26 7.40 -10.20 -8.02
N LYS A 27 7.96 -9.42 -7.11
CA LYS A 27 8.31 -8.00 -7.34
C LYS A 27 9.34 -7.84 -8.46
N GLU A 28 10.14 -8.87 -8.72
CA GLU A 28 11.20 -8.90 -9.74
C GLU A 28 10.80 -9.64 -11.03
N ASN A 29 9.53 -10.03 -11.17
CA ASN A 29 9.02 -10.85 -12.30
C ASN A 29 9.80 -12.16 -12.51
N ARG A 30 10.24 -12.78 -11.42
CA ARG A 30 10.95 -14.05 -11.43
C ARG A 30 10.01 -15.21 -11.75
N LYS A 31 10.56 -16.26 -12.39
CA LYS A 31 9.85 -17.50 -12.70
C LYS A 31 10.07 -18.59 -11.67
N GLU A 32 11.09 -18.45 -10.86
CA GLU A 32 11.46 -19.35 -9.77
C GLU A 32 10.43 -19.33 -8.64
N PRO A 33 10.29 -20.41 -7.86
CA PRO A 33 9.47 -20.42 -6.67
C PRO A 33 9.92 -19.36 -5.65
N ILE A 34 8.95 -18.71 -5.03
CA ILE A 34 9.15 -17.65 -4.06
C ILE A 34 8.49 -17.98 -2.72
N VAL A 35 8.97 -17.33 -1.68
CA VAL A 35 8.32 -17.27 -0.35
C VAL A 35 8.09 -15.80 -0.02
N GLY A 36 6.89 -15.47 0.40
CA GLY A 36 6.56 -14.13 0.89
C GLY A 36 6.93 -13.95 2.35
N LEU A 37 7.41 -12.76 2.68
CA LEU A 37 7.64 -12.29 4.06
C LEU A 37 6.85 -11.01 4.28
N GLY A 38 5.93 -11.02 5.23
CA GLY A 38 5.32 -9.83 5.80
C GLY A 38 6.08 -9.38 7.04
N LEU A 39 6.45 -8.11 7.12
CA LEU A 39 7.19 -7.52 8.22
C LEU A 39 6.41 -6.35 8.82
N LEU A 40 6.22 -6.37 10.15
CA LEU A 40 5.62 -5.29 10.91
C LEU A 40 6.68 -4.60 11.75
N LEU A 41 6.80 -3.29 11.61
CA LEU A 41 7.72 -2.44 12.35
C LEU A 41 6.96 -1.52 13.30
N ASP A 42 7.56 -1.15 14.41
CA ASP A 42 7.05 -0.11 15.30
C ASP A 42 7.36 1.32 14.77
N ALA A 43 7.03 2.34 15.58
CA ALA A 43 7.29 3.74 15.26
C ALA A 43 8.77 4.07 15.11
N ASN A 44 9.65 3.31 15.71
CA ASN A 44 11.11 3.45 15.65
C ASN A 44 11.73 2.58 14.56
N GLN A 45 10.90 1.94 13.73
CA GLN A 45 11.30 1.02 12.67
C GLN A 45 11.94 -0.28 13.20
N ILE A 46 11.63 -0.67 14.44
CA ILE A 46 12.07 -1.93 15.02
C ILE A 46 11.08 -3.03 14.62
N PRO A 47 11.55 -4.19 14.11
CA PRO A 47 10.68 -5.33 13.81
C PRO A 47 9.98 -5.86 15.07
N ILE A 48 8.64 -5.88 15.06
CA ILE A 48 7.79 -6.35 16.16
C ILE A 48 6.92 -7.54 15.78
N GLY A 49 6.85 -7.86 14.50
CA GLY A 49 6.13 -9.01 14.00
C GLY A 49 6.55 -9.38 12.58
N MET A 50 6.55 -10.68 12.29
CA MET A 50 6.80 -11.17 10.94
C MET A 50 5.97 -12.41 10.66
N LYS A 51 5.69 -12.65 9.37
CA LYS A 51 5.03 -13.87 8.90
C LYS A 51 5.56 -14.27 7.54
N LEU A 52 5.96 -15.54 7.44
CA LEU A 52 6.23 -16.17 6.15
C LEU A 52 4.93 -16.73 5.59
N PHE A 53 4.77 -16.65 4.27
CA PHE A 53 3.61 -17.20 3.57
C PHE A 53 4.01 -17.75 2.20
N PRO A 54 3.23 -18.74 1.67
CA PRO A 54 3.51 -19.33 0.35
C PRO A 54 3.53 -18.28 -0.76
N GLY A 55 4.44 -18.45 -1.73
CA GLY A 55 4.67 -17.47 -2.79
C GLY A 55 3.46 -17.20 -3.71
N ASN A 56 2.50 -18.10 -3.76
CA ASN A 56 1.24 -17.94 -4.51
C ASN A 56 0.10 -17.32 -3.67
N GLN A 57 0.35 -17.02 -2.40
CA GLN A 57 -0.64 -16.40 -1.52
C GLN A 57 -0.69 -14.88 -1.74
N SER A 58 -1.90 -14.31 -1.69
CA SER A 58 -2.08 -12.85 -1.69
C SER A 58 -1.49 -12.20 -0.43
N GLU A 59 -0.77 -11.09 -0.60
CA GLU A 59 -0.20 -10.31 0.50
C GLU A 59 -1.27 -9.60 1.37
N LYS A 60 -2.44 -9.29 0.79
CA LYS A 60 -3.48 -8.50 1.46
C LYS A 60 -4.00 -9.08 2.78
N PRO A 61 -4.26 -10.39 2.91
CA PRO A 61 -4.69 -10.96 4.20
C PRO A 61 -3.58 -11.04 5.25
N VAL A 62 -2.31 -11.02 4.82
CA VAL A 62 -1.16 -11.25 5.72
C VAL A 62 -1.06 -10.16 6.78
N ILE A 63 -1.29 -8.90 6.42
CA ILE A 63 -1.27 -7.78 7.37
C ILE A 63 -2.26 -7.97 8.52
N ARG A 64 -3.49 -8.43 8.22
CA ARG A 64 -4.52 -8.68 9.24
C ARG A 64 -4.07 -9.74 10.25
N ASN A 65 -3.59 -10.86 9.74
CA ASN A 65 -3.12 -11.96 10.55
C ASN A 65 -1.96 -11.57 11.47
N ILE A 66 -0.99 -10.81 10.96
CA ILE A 66 0.16 -10.36 11.77
C ILE A 66 -0.30 -9.41 12.88
N ILE A 67 -1.18 -8.47 12.57
CA ILE A 67 -1.68 -7.49 13.54
C ILE A 67 -2.50 -8.20 14.63
N ASP A 68 -3.37 -9.13 14.24
CA ASP A 68 -4.17 -9.89 15.20
C ASP A 68 -3.30 -10.76 16.10
N ASP A 69 -2.29 -11.43 15.55
CA ASP A 69 -1.33 -12.22 16.30
C ASP A 69 -0.51 -11.34 17.27
N LEU A 70 -0.08 -10.16 16.84
CA LEU A 70 0.65 -9.20 17.68
C LEU A 70 -0.21 -8.73 18.86
N LYS A 71 -1.45 -8.34 18.59
CA LYS A 71 -2.37 -7.88 19.63
C LYS A 71 -2.65 -8.97 20.66
N LYS A 72 -2.82 -10.22 20.21
CA LYS A 72 -3.04 -11.38 21.09
C LYS A 72 -1.82 -11.68 21.97
N ARG A 73 -0.60 -11.70 21.37
CA ARG A 73 0.62 -12.10 22.10
C ARG A 73 1.08 -11.05 23.09
N ASN A 74 0.96 -9.79 22.77
CA ASN A 74 1.53 -8.71 23.56
C ASN A 74 0.52 -7.99 24.45
N SER A 75 -0.74 -8.48 24.50
CA SER A 75 -1.85 -7.82 25.21
C SER A 75 -1.91 -6.31 24.92
N VAL A 76 -1.61 -5.93 23.66
CA VAL A 76 -1.57 -4.53 23.25
C VAL A 76 -2.99 -3.99 23.29
N SER A 77 -3.28 -3.30 24.37
CA SER A 77 -4.50 -2.50 24.50
C SER A 77 -4.20 -1.10 23.98
N GLY A 78 -5.00 -0.63 23.04
CA GLY A 78 -4.88 0.74 22.54
C GLY A 78 -4.94 0.88 21.04
N ARG A 79 -5.22 2.09 20.60
CA ARG A 79 -5.33 2.44 19.19
C ARG A 79 -3.97 2.43 18.50
N THR A 80 -3.88 1.71 17.39
CA THR A 80 -2.72 1.67 16.50
C THR A 80 -3.08 2.36 15.19
N ILE A 81 -2.13 2.99 14.52
CA ILE A 81 -2.26 3.49 13.15
C ILE A 81 -1.44 2.56 12.25
N GLN A 82 -2.11 1.86 11.35
CA GLN A 82 -1.51 0.95 10.40
C GLN A 82 -1.06 1.73 9.16
N ILE A 83 0.22 1.64 8.80
CA ILE A 83 0.78 2.33 7.64
C ILE A 83 1.26 1.27 6.64
N ALA A 84 0.74 1.30 5.42
CA ALA A 84 1.09 0.34 4.38
C ALA A 84 1.04 0.95 2.97
N ASP A 85 1.70 0.27 2.04
CA ASP A 85 1.77 0.68 0.65
C ASP A 85 0.47 0.39 -0.12
N LYS A 86 0.45 0.78 -1.42
CA LYS A 86 -0.70 0.61 -2.32
C LYS A 86 -1.09 -0.86 -2.57
N GLY A 87 -0.16 -1.80 -2.45
CA GLY A 87 -0.41 -3.23 -2.66
C GLY A 87 -1.35 -3.79 -1.60
N LEU A 88 -1.31 -3.23 -0.40
CA LEU A 88 -2.10 -3.65 0.76
C LEU A 88 -3.40 -2.84 0.94
N ASN A 89 -3.60 -1.78 0.14
CA ASN A 89 -4.81 -0.98 0.20
C ASN A 89 -5.99 -1.74 -0.42
N CYS A 90 -6.87 -2.23 0.42
CA CYS A 90 -8.16 -2.81 0.03
C CYS A 90 -9.22 -2.54 1.10
N ALA A 91 -10.49 -2.58 0.68
CA ALA A 91 -11.63 -2.30 1.56
C ALA A 91 -11.66 -3.22 2.79
N GLU A 92 -11.27 -4.48 2.63
CA GLU A 92 -11.25 -5.45 3.74
C GLU A 92 -10.19 -5.11 4.79
N ASN A 93 -8.99 -4.62 4.39
CA ASN A 93 -7.96 -4.17 5.34
C ASN A 93 -8.38 -2.89 6.08
N ILE A 94 -9.04 -1.96 5.38
CA ILE A 94 -9.61 -0.76 6.00
C ILE A 94 -10.69 -1.16 7.02
N PHE A 95 -11.61 -2.04 6.64
CA PHE A 95 -12.66 -2.53 7.52
C PHE A 95 -12.10 -3.22 8.77
N HIS A 96 -11.07 -4.06 8.59
CA HIS A 96 -10.39 -4.75 9.69
C HIS A 96 -9.74 -3.76 10.67
N ALA A 97 -9.03 -2.74 10.16
CA ALA A 97 -8.43 -1.71 11.00
C ALA A 97 -9.51 -0.99 11.84
N LEU A 98 -10.59 -0.55 11.22
CA LEU A 98 -11.69 0.14 11.89
C LEU A 98 -12.41 -0.74 12.92
N LYS A 99 -12.67 -2.00 12.59
CA LYS A 99 -13.29 -2.98 13.51
C LYS A 99 -12.45 -3.18 14.77
N ASN A 100 -11.12 -3.11 14.65
CA ASN A 100 -10.19 -3.22 15.76
C ASN A 100 -9.96 -1.88 16.51
N GLY A 101 -10.68 -0.82 16.18
CA GLY A 101 -10.49 0.51 16.76
C GLY A 101 -9.21 1.21 16.31
N ASP A 102 -8.52 0.68 15.28
CA ASP A 102 -7.29 1.23 14.73
C ASP A 102 -7.55 2.34 13.71
N GLY A 103 -6.54 3.16 13.44
CA GLY A 103 -6.49 4.04 12.28
C GLY A 103 -5.67 3.40 11.16
N TYR A 104 -5.70 4.02 9.98
CA TYR A 104 -4.87 3.57 8.86
C TYR A 104 -4.37 4.74 8.02
N ILE A 105 -3.22 4.53 7.37
CA ILE A 105 -2.65 5.38 6.32
C ILE A 105 -2.20 4.44 5.21
N PHE A 106 -3.04 4.24 4.21
CA PHE A 106 -2.74 3.37 3.08
C PHE A 106 -2.57 4.19 1.80
N SER A 107 -1.46 3.98 1.10
CA SER A 107 -1.28 4.63 -0.19
C SER A 107 -2.22 4.04 -1.25
N LYS A 108 -2.61 4.85 -2.24
CA LYS A 108 -3.53 4.46 -3.32
C LYS A 108 -2.92 4.82 -4.67
N SER A 109 -3.05 3.93 -5.64
CA SER A 109 -2.56 4.21 -6.99
C SER A 109 -3.50 5.16 -7.71
N VAL A 110 -2.99 6.29 -8.18
CA VAL A 110 -3.79 7.25 -8.97
C VAL A 110 -4.32 6.61 -10.26
N LYS A 111 -3.56 5.70 -10.88
CA LYS A 111 -3.99 4.99 -12.10
C LYS A 111 -5.26 4.17 -11.90
N MET A 112 -5.49 3.66 -10.69
CA MET A 112 -6.62 2.78 -10.35
C MET A 112 -7.81 3.52 -9.73
N LEU A 113 -7.75 4.85 -9.63
CA LEU A 113 -8.85 5.64 -9.10
C LEU A 113 -10.03 5.69 -10.09
N PRO A 114 -11.27 5.78 -9.61
CA PRO A 114 -12.41 6.20 -10.42
C PRO A 114 -12.16 7.53 -11.13
N GLU A 115 -12.78 7.76 -12.25
CA GLU A 115 -12.49 8.94 -13.09
C GLU A 115 -12.75 10.27 -12.37
N THR A 116 -13.78 10.32 -11.57
CA THR A 116 -14.08 11.51 -10.73
C THR A 116 -12.97 11.83 -9.74
N GLU A 117 -12.41 10.79 -9.10
CA GLU A 117 -11.29 10.95 -8.18
C GLU A 117 -9.99 11.32 -8.91
N LYS A 118 -9.73 10.72 -10.09
CA LYS A 118 -8.59 11.11 -10.94
C LYS A 118 -8.66 12.56 -11.34
N THR A 119 -9.82 13.01 -11.80
CA THR A 119 -10.05 14.41 -12.16
C THR A 119 -9.71 15.32 -11.01
N TRP A 120 -10.21 15.03 -9.80
CA TRP A 120 -9.90 15.80 -8.62
C TRP A 120 -8.39 15.82 -8.32
N VAL A 121 -7.71 14.68 -8.43
CA VAL A 121 -6.27 14.57 -8.20
C VAL A 121 -5.48 15.38 -9.23
N LEU A 122 -5.85 15.31 -10.50
CA LEU A 122 -5.09 15.91 -11.60
C LEU A 122 -5.35 17.41 -11.78
N LEU A 123 -6.48 17.92 -11.30
CA LEU A 123 -6.77 19.36 -11.32
C LEU A 123 -5.71 20.12 -10.49
N PRO A 124 -5.07 21.16 -11.06
CA PRO A 124 -4.01 21.91 -10.36
C PRO A 124 -4.52 22.76 -9.18
N ASN A 125 -5.83 22.95 -9.11
CA ASN A 125 -6.46 23.80 -8.08
C ASN A 125 -6.31 23.20 -6.70
N ASN A 126 -6.17 24.07 -5.69
CA ASN A 126 -6.10 23.72 -4.26
C ASN A 126 -4.84 22.95 -3.83
N TYR A 127 -3.83 22.83 -4.71
CA TYR A 127 -2.51 22.40 -4.28
C TYR A 127 -1.78 23.56 -3.58
N ARG A 128 -1.20 23.28 -2.42
CA ARG A 128 -0.32 24.19 -1.69
C ARG A 128 1.11 23.67 -1.72
N ASP A 129 2.06 24.59 -1.83
CA ASP A 129 3.48 24.24 -1.87
C ASP A 129 3.98 23.96 -0.45
N VAL A 130 4.72 22.88 -0.30
CA VAL A 130 5.53 22.60 0.88
C VAL A 130 6.99 22.88 0.52
N LYS A 131 7.57 23.87 1.22
CA LYS A 131 8.90 24.40 0.92
C LYS A 131 9.92 24.02 2.00
N ASN A 132 11.19 23.93 1.62
CA ASN A 132 12.30 23.82 2.57
C ASN A 132 12.67 25.19 3.16
N ALA A 133 13.67 25.21 4.06
CA ALA A 133 14.17 26.45 4.68
C ALA A 133 14.76 27.45 3.68
N ALA A 134 15.20 26.98 2.51
CA ALA A 134 15.72 27.82 1.43
C ALA A 134 14.61 28.37 0.50
N GLY A 135 13.32 28.10 0.78
CA GLY A 135 12.19 28.54 -0.03
C GLY A 135 11.90 27.72 -1.27
N GLU A 136 12.63 26.62 -1.51
CA GLU A 136 12.40 25.74 -2.65
C GLU A 136 11.21 24.81 -2.40
N THR A 137 10.34 24.63 -3.40
CA THR A 137 9.22 23.67 -3.33
C THR A 137 9.75 22.25 -3.34
N LEU A 138 9.56 21.54 -2.23
CA LEU A 138 9.85 20.12 -2.09
C LEU A 138 8.79 19.28 -2.78
N TYR A 139 7.54 19.56 -2.48
CA TYR A 139 6.36 18.91 -3.09
C TYR A 139 5.14 19.83 -2.93
N ARG A 140 4.09 19.50 -3.65
CA ARG A 140 2.77 20.09 -3.49
C ARG A 140 1.85 19.12 -2.80
N ILE A 141 0.94 19.61 -2.00
CA ILE A 141 -0.03 18.79 -1.26
C ILE A 141 -1.44 19.33 -1.47
N LYS A 142 -2.37 18.42 -1.60
CA LYS A 142 -3.81 18.66 -1.69
C LYS A 142 -4.53 17.65 -0.84
N GLU A 143 -5.57 18.07 -0.15
CA GLU A 143 -6.32 17.21 0.75
C GLU A 143 -7.81 17.47 0.65
N CYS A 144 -8.61 16.45 0.92
CA CYS A 144 -10.04 16.55 1.16
C CYS A 144 -10.45 15.64 2.33
N VAL A 145 -11.57 15.97 2.93
CA VAL A 145 -12.27 15.13 3.91
C VAL A 145 -13.68 14.98 3.39
N ASP A 146 -14.10 13.74 3.17
CA ASP A 146 -15.42 13.44 2.62
C ASP A 146 -15.86 12.03 3.05
N GLU A 147 -17.11 11.68 2.80
CA GLU A 147 -17.63 10.32 2.98
C GLU A 147 -17.32 9.45 1.78
N PHE A 148 -16.74 8.29 2.02
CA PHE A 148 -16.42 7.31 0.99
C PHE A 148 -17.08 5.97 1.29
N GLU A 149 -17.67 5.37 0.26
CA GLU A 149 -18.26 4.03 0.34
C GLU A 149 -17.25 2.97 -0.10
N TYR A 150 -17.15 1.92 0.71
CA TYR A 150 -16.34 0.76 0.44
C TYR A 150 -17.19 -0.51 0.35
N LYS A 151 -16.78 -1.42 -0.53
CA LYS A 151 -17.43 -2.73 -0.73
C LYS A 151 -16.35 -3.80 -0.84
N PHE A 152 -16.60 -4.94 -0.22
CA PHE A 152 -15.77 -6.13 -0.39
C PHE A 152 -16.58 -7.39 -0.12
N THR A 153 -16.16 -8.50 -0.69
CA THR A 153 -16.69 -9.82 -0.36
C THR A 153 -15.80 -10.42 0.70
N GLU A 154 -16.38 -10.71 1.86
CA GLU A 154 -15.67 -11.31 2.99
C GLU A 154 -15.15 -12.69 2.61
N SER A 155 -13.85 -12.93 2.77
CA SER A 155 -13.19 -14.14 2.27
C SER A 155 -13.69 -15.42 2.96
N GLU A 156 -14.13 -15.32 4.21
CA GLU A 156 -14.56 -16.48 5.02
C GLU A 156 -16.02 -16.87 4.78
N THR A 157 -16.88 -15.89 4.59
CA THR A 157 -18.36 -16.11 4.53
C THR A 157 -18.92 -15.96 3.12
N GLY A 158 -18.16 -15.38 2.18
CA GLY A 158 -18.64 -15.02 0.86
C GLY A 158 -19.66 -13.88 0.85
N SER A 159 -19.94 -13.25 2.00
CA SER A 159 -20.94 -12.20 2.11
C SER A 159 -20.43 -10.84 1.63
N LEU A 160 -21.27 -10.11 0.90
CA LEU A 160 -20.96 -8.75 0.47
C LEU A 160 -21.11 -7.77 1.65
N LYS A 161 -20.02 -7.14 2.03
CA LYS A 161 -19.99 -6.07 3.03
C LYS A 161 -19.93 -4.72 2.36
N LYS A 162 -20.68 -3.76 2.89
CA LYS A 162 -20.67 -2.35 2.50
C LYS A 162 -20.55 -1.49 3.74
N PHE A 163 -19.73 -0.47 3.69
CA PHE A 163 -19.60 0.49 4.78
C PHE A 163 -19.23 1.88 4.25
N ARG A 164 -19.56 2.92 5.00
CA ARG A 164 -19.21 4.30 4.72
C ARG A 164 -18.39 4.85 5.87
N ILE A 165 -17.40 5.66 5.52
CA ILE A 165 -16.53 6.32 6.49
C ILE A 165 -16.21 7.73 6.02
N THR A 166 -16.04 8.64 6.96
CA THR A 166 -15.37 9.91 6.72
C THR A 166 -13.88 9.66 6.66
N GLU A 167 -13.27 9.93 5.52
CA GLU A 167 -11.85 9.67 5.25
C GLU A 167 -11.15 10.95 4.82
N LYS A 168 -9.99 11.22 5.38
CA LYS A 168 -9.08 12.25 4.89
C LYS A 168 -8.20 11.65 3.78
N ARG A 169 -8.29 12.21 2.59
CA ARG A 169 -7.42 11.86 1.46
C ARG A 169 -6.39 12.93 1.23
N ILE A 170 -5.15 12.51 1.02
CA ILE A 170 -4.00 13.38 0.84
C ILE A 170 -3.32 12.99 -0.47
N VAL A 171 -3.11 13.98 -1.33
CA VAL A 171 -2.39 13.83 -2.59
C VAL A 171 -1.11 14.65 -2.52
N THR A 172 0.00 14.03 -2.89
CA THR A 172 1.28 14.71 -3.00
C THR A 172 1.76 14.68 -4.45
N PHE A 173 2.32 15.79 -4.91
CA PHE A 173 2.94 15.93 -6.21
C PHE A 173 4.37 16.46 -6.05
N ASN A 174 5.35 15.69 -6.51
CA ASN A 174 6.76 16.09 -6.50
C ASN A 174 7.18 16.61 -7.88
N PRO A 175 7.40 17.93 -8.05
CA PRO A 175 7.76 18.50 -9.37
C PRO A 175 9.10 17.99 -9.91
N LYS A 176 10.09 17.74 -9.03
CA LYS A 176 11.42 17.24 -9.45
C LYS A 176 11.30 15.81 -9.99
N LEU A 177 10.56 14.95 -9.27
CA LEU A 177 10.32 13.58 -9.71
C LEU A 177 9.50 13.54 -11.01
N ALA A 178 8.49 14.37 -11.15
CA ALA A 178 7.69 14.47 -12.38
C ALA A 178 8.56 14.85 -13.59
N LYS A 179 9.44 15.85 -13.46
CA LYS A 179 10.38 16.24 -14.51
C LYS A 179 11.31 15.08 -14.92
N LYS A 180 11.84 14.36 -13.93
CA LYS A 180 12.68 13.18 -14.19
C LYS A 180 11.92 12.09 -14.97
N GLN A 181 10.69 11.76 -14.53
CA GLN A 181 9.86 10.76 -15.21
C GLN A 181 9.50 11.17 -16.65
N ILE A 182 9.16 12.44 -16.87
CA ILE A 182 8.87 12.95 -18.22
C ILE A 182 10.10 12.83 -19.12
N TYR A 183 11.28 13.16 -18.61
CA TYR A 183 12.53 13.01 -19.36
C TYR A 183 12.81 11.55 -19.74
N GLU A 184 12.63 10.61 -18.78
CA GLU A 184 12.79 9.17 -19.04
C GLU A 184 11.79 8.65 -20.09
N ILE A 185 10.52 9.05 -19.99
CA ILE A 185 9.49 8.69 -20.97
C ILE A 185 9.83 9.21 -22.36
N ASN A 186 10.21 10.49 -22.48
CA ASN A 186 10.56 11.09 -23.76
C ASN A 186 11.76 10.39 -24.40
N LYS A 187 12.77 10.02 -23.60
CA LYS A 187 13.92 9.26 -24.07
C LYS A 187 13.53 7.91 -24.67
N GLU A 188 12.61 7.18 -24.02
CA GLU A 188 12.11 5.90 -24.55
C GLU A 188 11.26 6.08 -25.81
N VAL A 189 10.44 7.14 -25.86
CA VAL A 189 9.67 7.49 -27.08
C VAL A 189 10.59 7.82 -28.25
N GLU A 190 11.67 8.57 -28.02
CA GLU A 190 12.66 8.88 -29.07
C GLU A 190 13.36 7.62 -29.57
N LYS A 191 13.77 6.73 -28.68
CA LYS A 191 14.34 5.43 -29.09
C LYS A 191 13.37 4.63 -29.96
N ALA A 192 12.10 4.58 -29.58
CA ALA A 192 11.08 3.84 -30.33
C ALA A 192 10.79 4.47 -31.73
N ARG A 193 11.08 5.76 -31.91
CA ARG A 193 10.93 6.44 -33.22
C ARG A 193 12.10 6.18 -34.15
N LEU A 194 13.23 5.73 -33.61
CA LEU A 194 14.44 5.44 -34.40
C LEU A 194 14.51 3.97 -34.86
N LEU A 195 13.56 3.12 -34.41
CA LEU A 195 13.37 1.74 -34.85
C LEU A 195 12.35 1.68 -36.00
#